data_efc3725a13e4b60c2b9a38f992244039
#
_entry.id   efc3725a13e4b60c2b9a38f992244039
#
_cell.length_a   1.000
_cell.length_b   1.000
_cell.length_c   1.000
_cell.angle_alpha   90.00
_cell.angle_beta   90.00
_cell.angle_gamma   90.00
#
_symmetry.space_group_name_H-M   'P 1'
#
loop_
_entity.id
_entity.type
_entity.pdbx_description
1 polymer ?
#
loop_
_entity_poly.entity_id
_entity_poly.type
_entity_poly.pdbx_seq_one_letter_code
_entity_poly.pdbx_strand_id
1 'polypeptide(L)'
;MPYALFILQGRTPEESERFFRALGRQTIFLAKRWSATTNGLPRFEALTGLIYAGLSLTGMEQYVQPATRALARECRSEIDETGGIPTRNPEELLEVFTLLTWSATALKEAGWTPAESHQKALLRMAPTLRTLRHSDGGLARFHGGGRGADGRLDHALLQSGNRNINADGLA
;
A
#
# COMPACT_ATOMS: atom_id res chain seq x y z
N MET A 1 0.57 -14.32 0.09
CA MET A 1 0.71 -15.09 1.35
C MET A 1 2.03 -15.87 1.55
N PRO A 2 3.05 -15.80 0.70
CA PRO A 2 4.26 -16.61 0.90
C PRO A 2 5.04 -16.24 2.18
N TYR A 3 5.05 -14.97 2.57
CA TYR A 3 5.83 -14.52 3.73
C TYR A 3 5.31 -15.02 5.09
N ALA A 4 3.99 -15.19 5.26
CA ALA A 4 3.44 -15.73 6.51
C ALA A 4 3.84 -17.20 6.72
N LEU A 5 3.92 -17.98 5.66
CA LEU A 5 4.42 -19.36 5.70
C LEU A 5 5.90 -19.41 6.10
N PHE A 6 6.72 -18.45 5.62
CA PHE A 6 8.14 -18.36 5.98
C PHE A 6 8.35 -18.04 7.47
N ILE A 7 7.55 -17.11 8.02
CA ILE A 7 7.60 -16.73 9.44
C ILE A 7 7.18 -17.88 10.35
N LEU A 8 6.28 -18.75 9.88
CA LEU A 8 5.76 -19.89 10.64
C LEU A 8 6.52 -21.18 10.42
N GLN A 9 7.46 -21.21 9.48
CA GLN A 9 8.26 -22.38 9.17
C GLN A 9 9.13 -22.78 10.37
N GLY A 10 8.95 -24.01 10.86
CA GLY A 10 9.68 -24.53 12.01
C GLY A 10 9.12 -24.15 13.39
N ARG A 11 7.94 -23.47 13.44
CA ARG A 11 7.26 -23.17 14.72
C ARG A 11 6.33 -24.29 15.15
N THR A 12 6.17 -24.43 16.47
CA THR A 12 5.19 -25.34 17.02
C THR A 12 3.75 -24.84 16.78
N PRO A 13 2.74 -25.73 16.85
CA PRO A 13 1.33 -25.31 16.77
C PRO A 13 0.97 -24.25 17.82
N GLU A 14 1.48 -24.38 19.06
CA GLU A 14 1.24 -23.43 20.15
C GLU A 14 1.85 -22.04 19.88
N GLU A 15 3.05 -21.99 19.31
CA GLU A 15 3.71 -20.75 18.92
C GLU A 15 2.94 -20.06 17.78
N SER A 16 2.47 -20.83 16.82
CA SER A 16 1.64 -20.35 15.72
C SER A 16 0.31 -19.80 16.22
N GLU A 17 -0.35 -20.49 17.16
CA GLU A 17 -1.59 -20.01 17.77
C GLU A 17 -1.39 -18.71 18.55
N ARG A 18 -0.30 -18.60 19.34
CA ARG A 18 0.05 -17.37 20.04
C ARG A 18 0.26 -16.20 19.08
N PHE A 19 0.95 -16.44 17.98
CA PHE A 19 1.19 -15.44 16.93
C PHE A 19 -0.13 -14.95 16.33
N PHE A 20 -1.00 -15.84 15.87
CA PHE A 20 -2.29 -15.47 15.28
C PHE A 20 -3.22 -14.78 16.28
N ARG A 21 -3.21 -15.21 17.54
CA ARG A 21 -3.97 -14.55 18.62
C ARG A 21 -3.47 -13.12 18.87
N ALA A 22 -2.15 -12.92 18.88
CA ALA A 22 -1.56 -11.59 19.02
C ALA A 22 -1.92 -10.70 17.82
N LEU A 23 -1.82 -11.21 16.59
CA LEU A 23 -2.15 -10.50 15.37
C LEU A 23 -3.64 -10.10 15.33
N GLY A 24 -4.54 -11.01 15.74
CA GLY A 24 -5.96 -10.71 15.87
C GLY A 24 -6.25 -9.58 16.88
N ARG A 25 -5.60 -9.58 18.03
CA ARG A 25 -5.73 -8.49 19.02
C ARG A 25 -5.25 -7.15 18.46
N GLN A 26 -4.11 -7.15 17.75
CA GLN A 26 -3.57 -5.96 17.10
C GLN A 26 -4.52 -5.44 16.02
N THR A 27 -5.12 -6.33 15.23
CA THR A 27 -6.12 -5.98 14.22
C THR A 27 -7.34 -5.29 14.86
N ILE A 28 -7.88 -5.84 15.94
CA ILE A 28 -9.01 -5.24 16.68
C ILE A 28 -8.63 -3.88 17.25
N PHE A 29 -7.43 -3.75 17.81
CA PHE A 29 -6.92 -2.46 18.29
C PHE A 29 -6.81 -1.44 17.17
N LEU A 30 -6.19 -1.82 16.06
CA LEU A 30 -6.01 -0.98 14.88
C LEU A 30 -7.37 -0.53 14.31
N ALA A 31 -8.34 -1.44 14.22
CA ALA A 31 -9.69 -1.15 13.73
C ALA A 31 -10.41 -0.06 14.55
N LYS A 32 -10.10 0.03 15.85
CA LYS A 32 -10.66 1.06 16.74
C LYS A 32 -9.89 2.39 16.70
N ARG A 33 -8.66 2.40 16.22
CA ARG A 33 -7.74 3.53 16.40
C ARG A 33 -7.25 4.15 15.10
N TRP A 34 -7.39 3.52 13.96
CA TRP A 34 -6.87 4.02 12.68
C TRP A 34 -7.33 5.45 12.35
N SER A 35 -8.57 5.80 12.71
CA SER A 35 -9.13 7.14 12.45
C SER A 35 -8.48 8.24 13.29
N ALA A 36 -7.82 7.88 14.38
CA ALA A 36 -7.08 8.80 15.23
C ALA A 36 -5.60 8.98 14.80
N THR A 37 -5.14 8.23 13.79
CA THR A 37 -3.81 8.43 13.21
C THR A 37 -3.76 9.71 12.37
N THR A 38 -2.57 10.27 12.24
CA THR A 38 -2.31 11.41 11.34
C THR A 38 -2.69 11.04 9.91
N ASN A 39 -3.23 12.00 9.15
CA ASN A 39 -3.50 11.83 7.71
C ASN A 39 -2.20 11.53 6.95
N GLY A 40 -2.35 11.02 5.74
CA GLY A 40 -1.22 10.63 4.91
C GLY A 40 -0.73 9.22 5.19
N LEU A 41 0.58 8.97 5.07
CA LEU A 41 1.18 7.64 5.10
C LEU A 41 0.74 6.77 6.29
N PRO A 42 0.72 7.24 7.56
CA PRO A 42 0.31 6.40 8.69
C PRO A 42 -1.11 5.87 8.56
N ARG A 43 -2.01 6.63 7.94
CA ARG A 43 -3.39 6.21 7.74
C ARG A 43 -3.51 5.22 6.58
N PHE A 44 -2.75 5.40 5.50
CA PHE A 44 -2.64 4.41 4.43
C PHE A 44 -2.10 3.07 4.93
N GLU A 45 -1.06 3.09 5.78
CA GLU A 45 -0.51 1.89 6.42
C GLU A 45 -1.56 1.17 7.28
N ALA A 46 -2.25 1.91 8.15
CA ALA A 46 -3.26 1.35 9.04
C ALA A 46 -4.41 0.69 8.25
N LEU A 47 -4.93 1.36 7.22
CA LEU A 47 -6.02 0.84 6.40
C LEU A 47 -5.61 -0.35 5.53
N THR A 48 -4.40 -0.31 4.97
CA THR A 48 -3.81 -1.44 4.25
C THR A 48 -3.65 -2.64 5.19
N GLY A 49 -3.13 -2.42 6.40
CA GLY A 49 -3.01 -3.45 7.42
C GLY A 49 -4.34 -4.10 7.78
N LEU A 50 -5.41 -3.30 7.92
CA LEU A 50 -6.77 -3.80 8.19
C LEU A 50 -7.33 -4.63 7.01
N ILE A 51 -7.09 -4.21 5.77
CA ILE A 51 -7.50 -4.97 4.59
C ILE A 51 -6.79 -6.32 4.58
N TYR A 52 -5.46 -6.34 4.74
CA TYR A 52 -4.70 -7.58 4.77
C TYR A 52 -5.11 -8.50 5.92
N ALA A 53 -5.27 -7.97 7.13
CA ALA A 53 -5.71 -8.75 8.28
C ALA A 53 -7.10 -9.34 8.05
N GLY A 54 -8.04 -8.55 7.53
CA GLY A 54 -9.39 -9.01 7.24
C GLY A 54 -9.47 -10.07 6.14
N LEU A 55 -8.57 -10.01 5.15
CA LEU A 55 -8.48 -11.02 4.07
C LEU A 55 -7.73 -12.28 4.48
N SER A 56 -6.93 -12.23 5.57
CA SER A 56 -5.99 -13.30 5.92
C SER A 56 -6.32 -14.03 7.22
N LEU A 57 -7.05 -13.40 8.12
CA LEU A 57 -7.32 -13.92 9.45
C LEU A 57 -8.79 -14.26 9.60
N THR A 58 -9.05 -15.53 9.93
CA THR A 58 -10.41 -16.00 10.24
C THR A 58 -11.04 -15.18 11.36
N GLY A 59 -12.27 -14.71 11.14
CA GLY A 59 -13.01 -13.87 12.09
C GLY A 59 -12.67 -12.38 12.04
N MET A 60 -11.88 -11.94 11.05
CA MET A 60 -11.53 -10.52 10.83
C MET A 60 -12.14 -9.94 9.54
N GLU A 61 -12.91 -10.73 8.81
CA GLU A 61 -13.49 -10.38 7.49
C GLU A 61 -14.34 -9.11 7.54
N GLN A 62 -14.99 -8.84 8.67
CA GLN A 62 -15.82 -7.64 8.88
C GLN A 62 -15.06 -6.32 8.74
N TYR A 63 -13.72 -6.34 8.84
CA TYR A 63 -12.90 -5.14 8.72
C TYR A 63 -12.55 -4.78 7.26
N VAL A 64 -12.67 -5.71 6.31
CA VAL A 64 -12.31 -5.49 4.90
C VAL A 64 -13.10 -4.36 4.29
N GLN A 65 -14.43 -4.44 4.32
CA GLN A 65 -15.29 -3.45 3.66
C GLN A 65 -15.18 -2.05 4.26
N PRO A 66 -15.21 -1.86 5.62
CA PRO A 66 -15.00 -0.55 6.22
C PRO A 66 -13.62 0.05 5.89
N ALA A 67 -12.55 -0.77 5.92
CA ALA A 67 -11.19 -0.32 5.60
C ALA A 67 -11.06 0.07 4.12
N THR A 68 -11.63 -0.70 3.20
CA THR A 68 -11.64 -0.38 1.76
C THR A 68 -12.39 0.93 1.47
N ARG A 69 -13.52 1.17 2.13
CA ARG A 69 -14.26 2.45 2.01
C ARG A 69 -13.46 3.62 2.58
N ALA A 70 -12.78 3.41 3.70
CA ALA A 70 -11.93 4.43 4.30
C ALA A 70 -10.73 4.74 3.41
N LEU A 71 -10.04 3.70 2.90
CA LEU A 71 -8.93 3.85 1.96
C LEU A 71 -9.35 4.64 0.71
N ALA A 72 -10.54 4.37 0.18
CA ALA A 72 -11.10 5.11 -0.94
C ALA A 72 -11.32 6.60 -0.64
N ARG A 73 -11.66 6.97 0.61
CA ARG A 73 -11.75 8.37 1.05
C ARG A 73 -10.38 9.02 1.14
N GLU A 74 -9.41 8.34 1.76
CA GLU A 74 -8.02 8.84 1.85
C GLU A 74 -7.44 9.06 0.44
N CYS A 75 -7.70 8.18 -0.53
CA CYS A 75 -7.26 8.37 -1.91
C CYS A 75 -7.84 9.65 -2.56
N ARG A 76 -9.03 10.08 -2.16
CA ARG A 76 -9.64 11.32 -2.69
C ARG A 76 -9.13 12.56 -1.99
N SER A 77 -8.84 12.48 -0.68
CA SER A 77 -8.43 13.65 0.11
C SER A 77 -6.94 13.93 0.04
N GLU A 78 -6.12 12.88 -0.03
CA GLU A 78 -4.66 12.99 0.12
C GLU A 78 -3.90 12.90 -1.21
N ILE A 79 -4.54 12.45 -2.31
CA ILE A 79 -3.89 12.31 -3.61
C ILE A 79 -4.53 13.29 -4.60
N ASP A 80 -3.80 14.32 -4.98
CA ASP A 80 -4.26 15.37 -5.87
C ASP A 80 -4.43 14.90 -7.33
N GLU A 81 -4.88 15.80 -8.21
CA GLU A 81 -5.14 15.50 -9.61
C GLU A 81 -3.87 15.16 -10.40
N THR A 82 -2.72 15.62 -9.93
CA THR A 82 -1.41 15.31 -10.53
C THR A 82 -0.80 14.03 -9.97
N GLY A 83 -1.43 13.38 -9.01
CA GLY A 83 -0.93 12.18 -8.33
C GLY A 83 0.08 12.49 -7.23
N GLY A 84 0.18 13.74 -6.79
CA GLY A 84 1.00 14.17 -5.67
C GLY A 84 0.30 13.95 -4.32
N ILE A 85 1.09 14.07 -3.24
CA ILE A 85 0.63 14.05 -1.84
C ILE A 85 1.03 15.35 -1.14
N PRO A 86 0.34 15.76 -0.04
CA PRO A 86 0.60 17.06 0.62
C PRO A 86 2.03 17.26 1.08
N THR A 87 2.73 16.23 1.51
CA THR A 87 4.12 16.30 2.00
C THR A 87 5.13 16.60 0.89
N ARG A 88 4.76 16.33 -0.38
CA ARG A 88 5.65 16.44 -1.56
C ARG A 88 6.96 15.66 -1.41
N ASN A 89 6.98 14.64 -0.56
CA ASN A 89 8.11 13.75 -0.37
C ASN A 89 8.01 12.57 -1.34
N PRO A 90 8.93 12.42 -2.32
CA PRO A 90 8.85 11.35 -3.32
C PRO A 90 8.98 9.94 -2.73
N GLU A 91 9.74 9.76 -1.65
CA GLU A 91 9.86 8.46 -0.98
C GLU A 91 8.54 8.08 -0.31
N GLU A 92 7.90 9.00 0.39
CA GLU A 92 6.57 8.80 0.98
C GLU A 92 5.51 8.54 -0.10
N LEU A 93 5.58 9.26 -1.24
CA LEU A 93 4.72 9.00 -2.39
C LEU A 93 4.87 7.57 -2.91
N LEU A 94 6.10 7.06 -3.00
CA LEU A 94 6.37 5.68 -3.40
C LEU A 94 5.84 4.68 -2.36
N GLU A 95 5.94 4.98 -1.06
CA GLU A 95 5.37 4.15 0.01
C GLU A 95 3.85 4.05 -0.14
N VAL A 96 3.16 5.18 -0.26
CA VAL A 96 1.71 5.22 -0.45
C VAL A 96 1.30 4.45 -1.71
N PHE A 97 2.00 4.68 -2.83
CA PHE A 97 1.75 3.96 -4.08
C PHE A 97 1.92 2.44 -3.92
N THR A 98 2.95 2.01 -3.21
CA THR A 98 3.22 0.60 -2.92
C THR A 98 2.09 -0.01 -2.09
N LEU A 99 1.67 0.65 -1.01
CA LEU A 99 0.57 0.20 -0.15
C LEU A 99 -0.76 0.09 -0.92
N LEU A 100 -1.06 1.07 -1.76
CA LEU A 100 -2.25 1.05 -2.61
C LEU A 100 -2.19 -0.09 -3.63
N THR A 101 -1.05 -0.30 -4.27
CA THR A 101 -0.86 -1.41 -5.22
C THR A 101 -1.07 -2.75 -4.55
N TRP A 102 -0.45 -2.97 -3.38
CA TRP A 102 -0.62 -4.19 -2.62
C TRP A 102 -2.07 -4.42 -2.19
N SER A 103 -2.72 -3.38 -1.66
CA SER A 103 -4.14 -3.49 -1.27
C SER A 103 -5.04 -3.82 -2.45
N ALA A 104 -4.80 -3.22 -3.61
CA ALA A 104 -5.58 -3.50 -4.82
C ALA A 104 -5.39 -4.94 -5.30
N THR A 105 -4.15 -5.45 -5.26
CA THR A 105 -3.83 -6.83 -5.62
C THR A 105 -4.49 -7.82 -4.66
N ALA A 106 -4.32 -7.63 -3.35
CA ALA A 106 -4.92 -8.50 -2.35
C ALA A 106 -6.45 -8.54 -2.43
N LEU A 107 -7.09 -7.39 -2.64
CA LEU A 107 -8.53 -7.32 -2.84
C LEU A 107 -8.96 -8.11 -4.07
N LYS A 108 -8.30 -7.94 -5.22
CA LYS A 108 -8.63 -8.66 -6.46
C LYS A 108 -8.44 -10.18 -6.31
N GLU A 109 -7.35 -10.62 -5.70
CA GLU A 109 -7.07 -12.04 -5.44
C GLU A 109 -8.12 -12.69 -4.53
N ALA A 110 -8.70 -11.90 -3.62
CA ALA A 110 -9.80 -12.33 -2.74
C ALA A 110 -11.21 -12.16 -3.36
N GLY A 111 -11.31 -11.81 -4.64
CA GLY A 111 -12.59 -11.62 -5.36
C GLY A 111 -13.29 -10.29 -5.08
N TRP A 112 -12.61 -9.33 -4.46
CA TRP A 112 -13.14 -7.98 -4.23
C TRP A 112 -12.73 -7.01 -5.35
N THR A 113 -13.58 -6.04 -5.63
CA THR A 113 -13.24 -4.96 -6.56
C THR A 113 -12.73 -3.74 -5.78
N PRO A 114 -11.47 -3.30 -6.01
CA PRO A 114 -10.99 -2.05 -5.44
C PRO A 114 -11.86 -0.87 -5.86
N ALA A 115 -12.09 0.07 -4.95
CA ALA A 115 -12.91 1.25 -5.24
C ALA A 115 -12.33 2.07 -6.40
N GLU A 116 -13.20 2.72 -7.18
CA GLU A 116 -12.82 3.53 -8.34
C GLU A 116 -11.80 4.63 -7.97
N SER A 117 -12.01 5.32 -6.84
CA SER A 117 -11.06 6.34 -6.37
C SER A 117 -9.69 5.78 -6.03
N HIS A 118 -9.60 4.55 -5.51
CA HIS A 118 -8.35 3.84 -5.29
C HIS A 118 -7.64 3.55 -6.63
N GLN A 119 -8.36 3.03 -7.61
CA GLN A 119 -7.79 2.74 -8.94
C GLN A 119 -7.34 4.03 -9.64
N LYS A 120 -8.16 5.09 -9.60
CA LYS A 120 -7.80 6.41 -10.15
C LYS A 120 -6.57 7.03 -9.48
N ALA A 121 -6.42 6.84 -8.17
CA ALA A 121 -5.22 7.28 -7.46
C ALA A 121 -3.95 6.61 -8.00
N LEU A 122 -3.95 5.30 -8.15
CA LEU A 122 -2.83 4.56 -8.74
C LEU A 122 -2.48 5.04 -10.15
N LEU A 123 -3.51 5.30 -10.99
CA LEU A 123 -3.32 5.79 -12.35
C LEU A 123 -2.67 7.19 -12.40
N ARG A 124 -3.00 8.08 -11.44
CA ARG A 124 -2.41 9.42 -11.34
C ARG A 124 -0.99 9.39 -10.76
N MET A 125 -0.76 8.57 -9.74
CA MET A 125 0.54 8.51 -9.05
C MET A 125 1.65 7.90 -9.92
N ALA A 126 1.34 6.91 -10.75
CA ALA A 126 2.33 6.21 -11.55
C ALA A 126 3.14 7.14 -12.49
N PRO A 127 2.55 8.02 -13.30
CA PRO A 127 3.31 8.96 -14.15
C PRO A 127 4.13 9.94 -13.30
N THR A 128 3.60 10.43 -12.19
CA THR A 128 4.31 11.34 -11.28
C THR A 128 5.55 10.70 -10.71
N LEU A 129 5.47 9.47 -10.23
CA LEU A 129 6.62 8.71 -9.74
C LEU A 129 7.67 8.48 -10.83
N ARG A 130 7.26 8.24 -12.09
CA ARG A 130 8.19 8.12 -13.22
C ARG A 130 8.94 9.42 -13.49
N THR A 131 8.25 10.56 -13.44
CA THR A 131 8.85 11.89 -13.61
C THR A 131 9.85 12.23 -12.51
N LEU A 132 9.64 11.71 -11.30
CA LEU A 132 10.53 11.92 -10.15
C LEU A 132 11.74 10.96 -10.12
N ARG A 133 11.85 10.07 -11.10
CA ARG A 133 12.96 9.12 -11.22
C ARG A 133 14.16 9.75 -11.91
N HIS A 134 15.32 9.65 -11.29
CA HIS A 134 16.59 10.00 -11.91
C HIS A 134 17.10 8.89 -12.85
N SER A 135 18.05 9.24 -13.71
CA SER A 135 18.69 8.31 -14.65
C SER A 135 19.42 7.13 -13.96
N ASP A 136 19.84 7.31 -12.73
CA ASP A 136 20.45 6.27 -11.88
C ASP A 136 19.43 5.35 -11.19
N GLY A 137 18.13 5.52 -11.47
CA GLY A 137 17.04 4.75 -10.90
C GLY A 137 16.56 5.21 -9.53
N GLY A 138 17.23 6.15 -8.89
CA GLY A 138 16.83 6.74 -7.61
C GLY A 138 15.70 7.76 -7.75
N LEU A 139 15.04 8.08 -6.63
CA LEU A 139 14.04 9.15 -6.59
C LEU A 139 14.69 10.52 -6.34
N ALA A 140 14.08 11.55 -6.90
CA ALA A 140 14.39 12.93 -6.58
C ALA A 140 14.25 13.19 -5.07
N ARG A 141 15.15 13.99 -4.50
CA ARG A 141 15.16 14.30 -3.06
C ARG A 141 14.79 15.75 -2.84
N PHE A 142 13.60 15.98 -2.31
CA PHE A 142 13.15 17.27 -1.83
C PHE A 142 12.06 17.04 -0.78
N HIS A 143 11.87 17.99 0.12
CA HIS A 143 10.94 17.89 1.25
C HIS A 143 11.16 16.67 2.14
N GLY A 144 12.42 16.27 2.35
CA GLY A 144 12.79 15.07 3.09
C GLY A 144 12.91 13.84 2.17
N GLY A 145 12.99 12.67 2.79
CA GLY A 145 13.13 11.40 2.08
C GLY A 145 14.56 11.08 1.67
N GLY A 146 14.75 9.83 1.31
CA GLY A 146 15.98 9.27 0.80
C GLY A 146 15.90 8.95 -0.69
N ARG A 147 16.93 8.26 -1.18
CA ARG A 147 16.99 7.76 -2.55
C ARG A 147 15.91 6.68 -2.85
N GLY A 148 15.36 6.07 -1.79
CA GLY A 148 14.58 4.84 -1.88
C GLY A 148 15.48 3.60 -2.05
N ALA A 149 14.91 2.43 -1.90
CA ALA A 149 15.60 1.17 -2.19
C ALA A 149 15.66 0.94 -3.70
N ASP A 150 16.83 0.50 -4.20
CA ASP A 150 17.03 0.23 -5.61
C ASP A 150 16.03 -0.81 -6.13
N GLY A 151 15.44 -0.54 -7.30
CA GLY A 151 14.45 -1.40 -7.93
C GLY A 151 13.04 -1.36 -7.32
N ARG A 152 12.84 -0.71 -6.17
CA ARG A 152 11.53 -0.66 -5.50
C ARG A 152 10.46 0.05 -6.32
N LEU A 153 10.82 1.15 -6.97
CA LEU A 153 9.93 1.88 -7.87
C LEU A 153 9.52 1.02 -9.07
N ASP A 154 10.49 0.37 -9.70
CA ASP A 154 10.23 -0.50 -10.86
C ASP A 154 9.31 -1.66 -10.47
N HIS A 155 9.57 -2.28 -9.33
CA HIS A 155 8.75 -3.37 -8.81
C HIS A 155 7.30 -2.90 -8.54
N ALA A 156 7.12 -1.76 -7.88
CA ALA A 156 5.80 -1.21 -7.60
C ALA A 156 5.03 -0.84 -8.89
N LEU A 157 5.72 -0.25 -9.87
CA LEU A 157 5.13 0.07 -11.18
C LEU A 157 4.73 -1.19 -11.96
N LEU A 158 5.54 -2.24 -11.93
CA LEU A 158 5.22 -3.53 -12.56
C LEU A 158 4.00 -4.18 -11.92
N GLN A 159 3.94 -4.21 -10.59
CA GLN A 159 2.82 -4.80 -9.85
C GLN A 159 1.51 -4.04 -10.04
N SER A 160 1.55 -2.72 -10.22
CA SER A 160 0.35 -1.91 -10.43
C SER A 160 -0.34 -2.18 -11.77
N GLY A 161 0.27 -2.98 -12.66
CA GLY A 161 -0.23 -3.22 -14.02
C GLY A 161 -0.08 -2.02 -14.95
N ASN A 162 0.45 -0.92 -14.48
CA ASN A 162 0.79 0.26 -15.28
C ASN A 162 2.09 0.02 -16.07
N ARG A 163 2.10 -1.06 -16.86
CA ARG A 163 3.06 -1.24 -17.94
C ARG A 163 2.76 -0.20 -18.99
N ASN A 164 3.34 0.93 -18.89
CA ASN A 164 3.36 1.83 -20.00
C ASN A 164 4.71 2.41 -20.23
N ILE A 165 5.06 1.95 -21.42
CA ILE A 165 4.85 2.75 -22.62
C ILE A 165 5.51 4.10 -22.41
N ASN A 166 6.76 4.09 -22.48
CA ASN A 166 7.64 4.86 -23.33
C ASN A 166 9.07 4.61 -22.87
N ALA A 167 9.52 3.39 -23.13
CA ALA A 167 10.96 3.13 -23.28
C ALA A 167 11.44 3.65 -24.65
N ASP A 168 10.52 4.20 -25.47
CA ASP A 168 10.79 4.63 -26.84
C ASP A 168 10.67 6.15 -26.98
N GLY A 169 11.46 6.90 -26.24
CA GLY A 169 11.37 8.35 -26.31
C GLY A 169 12.60 9.13 -25.86
N LEU A 170 13.80 8.56 -25.97
CA LEU A 170 15.06 9.32 -25.94
C LEU A 170 16.06 8.61 -26.86
N ALA A 171 15.95 8.90 -28.15
CA ALA A 171 17.06 8.89 -29.08
C ALA A 171 17.61 10.31 -29.19
#